data_4876310879a7f63855a373dd90cc1ba3
#
_entry.id   4876310879a7f63855a373dd90cc1ba3
#
_cell.length_a   1.000
_cell.length_b   1.000
_cell.length_c   1.000
_cell.angle_alpha   90.00
_cell.angle_beta   90.00
_cell.angle_gamma   90.00
#
_symmetry.space_group_name_H-M   'P 1'
#
loop_
_entity.id
_entity.type
_entity.pdbx_description
1 polymer ?
#
loop_
_entity_poly.entity_id
_entity_poly.type
_entity_poly.pdbx_seq_one_letter_code
_entity_poly.pdbx_strand_id
1 'polypeptide(L)'
;MQRCDQTAEWPRLQAHFDAEGCALDLREAFARDAQRFAHFSQQAPEVFADLSKNLWTRETEALLQQLARASGVTGQRDAMLRGDPINTTEQRAVLHTLLRRPAGLTLPGDRPEIAGLLAEVHAVQTAMLDFAERVRADDRITDIVNIGIGGSDLGPAMAVRALEAYRAPGKRLHFVSNVDGHELHAVLRGLRAESTVF
;
A
#
# COMPACT_ATOMS: atom_id res chain seq x y z
N MET A 1 -4.80 -12.68 -17.79
CA MET A 1 -4.93 -13.44 -16.49
C MET A 1 -6.30 -14.11 -16.48
N GLN A 2 -6.36 -15.40 -16.15
CA GLN A 2 -7.64 -16.09 -15.93
C GLN A 2 -8.23 -15.61 -14.59
N ARG A 3 -9.53 -15.38 -14.54
CA ARG A 3 -10.22 -15.06 -13.27
C ARG A 3 -10.14 -16.28 -12.34
N CYS A 4 -9.91 -16.05 -11.06
CA CYS A 4 -9.74 -17.13 -10.08
C CYS A 4 -10.97 -18.06 -10.01
N ASP A 5 -12.18 -17.51 -10.13
CA ASP A 5 -13.45 -18.25 -10.12
C ASP A 5 -13.69 -19.11 -11.38
N GLN A 6 -12.84 -18.98 -12.39
CA GLN A 6 -12.87 -19.76 -13.64
C GLN A 6 -11.78 -20.85 -13.70
N THR A 7 -11.00 -20.98 -12.64
CA THR A 7 -9.96 -22.03 -12.54
C THR A 7 -10.55 -23.33 -12.01
N ALA A 8 -9.89 -24.45 -12.29
CA ALA A 8 -10.27 -25.75 -11.72
C ALA A 8 -10.06 -25.84 -10.20
N GLU A 9 -9.24 -24.95 -9.64
CA GLU A 9 -8.92 -24.87 -8.21
C GLU A 9 -10.04 -24.21 -7.41
N TRP A 10 -10.81 -23.31 -8.01
CA TRP A 10 -11.88 -22.61 -7.32
C TRP A 10 -12.95 -23.53 -6.72
N PRO A 11 -13.55 -24.47 -7.45
CA PRO A 11 -14.51 -25.41 -6.87
C PRO A 11 -13.94 -26.26 -5.73
N ARG A 12 -12.64 -26.59 -5.79
CA ARG A 12 -11.97 -27.36 -4.73
C ARG A 12 -11.86 -26.54 -3.44
N LEU A 13 -11.49 -25.25 -3.56
CA LEU A 13 -11.44 -24.33 -2.42
C LEU A 13 -12.83 -24.14 -1.83
N GLN A 14 -13.86 -23.99 -2.67
CA GLN A 14 -15.25 -23.87 -2.24
C GLN A 14 -15.72 -25.11 -1.49
N ALA A 15 -15.46 -26.30 -2.03
CA ALA A 15 -15.82 -27.56 -1.38
C ALA A 15 -15.13 -27.73 -0.01
N HIS A 16 -13.86 -27.36 0.09
CA HIS A 16 -13.13 -27.35 1.36
C HIS A 16 -13.73 -26.36 2.37
N PHE A 17 -14.11 -25.16 1.91
CA PHE A 17 -14.78 -24.17 2.78
C PHE A 17 -16.12 -24.71 3.30
N ASP A 18 -16.94 -25.31 2.43
CA ASP A 18 -18.25 -25.84 2.80
C ASP A 18 -18.14 -27.03 3.77
N ALA A 19 -17.09 -27.86 3.63
CA ALA A 19 -16.88 -29.04 4.46
C ALA A 19 -16.23 -28.72 5.82
N GLU A 20 -15.26 -27.81 5.86
CA GLU A 20 -14.42 -27.57 7.04
C GLU A 20 -14.31 -26.08 7.41
N GLY A 21 -14.08 -25.20 6.41
CA GLY A 21 -13.71 -23.81 6.65
C GLY A 21 -14.80 -22.99 7.34
N CYS A 22 -16.07 -23.23 6.97
CA CYS A 22 -17.22 -22.49 7.51
C CYS A 22 -17.49 -22.79 9.00
N ALA A 23 -17.03 -23.94 9.51
CA ALA A 23 -17.23 -24.38 10.90
C ALA A 23 -15.96 -24.31 11.76
N LEU A 24 -14.86 -23.75 11.24
CA LEU A 24 -13.57 -23.74 11.93
C LEU A 24 -13.61 -22.88 13.19
N ASP A 25 -13.44 -23.51 14.36
CA ASP A 25 -13.22 -22.84 15.65
C ASP A 25 -11.71 -22.72 15.92
N LEU A 26 -11.23 -21.48 16.06
CA LEU A 26 -9.80 -21.21 16.30
C LEU A 26 -9.31 -21.76 17.65
N ARG A 27 -10.12 -21.80 18.69
CA ARG A 27 -9.74 -22.34 19.98
C ARG A 27 -9.48 -23.83 19.90
N GLU A 28 -10.33 -24.55 19.17
CA GLU A 28 -10.11 -25.96 18.89
C GLU A 28 -8.90 -26.18 17.98
N ALA A 29 -8.72 -25.33 16.96
CA ALA A 29 -7.58 -25.43 16.05
C ALA A 29 -6.24 -25.25 16.79
N PHE A 30 -6.15 -24.33 17.74
CA PHE A 30 -4.97 -24.18 18.60
C PHE A 30 -4.83 -25.34 19.62
N ALA A 31 -5.92 -25.85 20.14
CA ALA A 31 -5.88 -27.00 21.06
C ALA A 31 -5.39 -28.29 20.37
N ARG A 32 -5.74 -28.48 19.08
CA ARG A 32 -5.34 -29.65 18.29
C ARG A 32 -3.95 -29.57 17.71
N ASP A 33 -3.43 -28.36 17.45
CA ASP A 33 -2.12 -28.12 16.84
C ASP A 33 -1.30 -27.11 17.64
N ALA A 34 -0.46 -27.64 18.55
CA ALA A 34 0.46 -26.83 19.35
C ALA A 34 1.51 -26.07 18.50
N GLN A 35 1.72 -26.49 17.25
CA GLN A 35 2.65 -25.85 16.30
C GLN A 35 1.95 -24.82 15.39
N ARG A 36 0.64 -24.60 15.56
CA ARG A 36 -0.14 -23.72 14.69
C ARG A 36 0.49 -22.34 14.56
N PHE A 37 0.93 -21.72 15.65
CA PHE A 37 1.62 -20.42 15.60
C PHE A 37 2.87 -20.49 14.72
N ALA A 38 3.78 -21.43 15.02
CA ALA A 38 5.02 -21.56 14.24
C ALA A 38 4.78 -21.85 12.76
N HIS A 39 3.73 -22.62 12.46
CA HIS A 39 3.36 -23.01 11.11
C HIS A 39 2.86 -21.85 10.25
N PHE A 40 2.02 -21.00 10.85
CA PHE A 40 1.36 -19.89 10.16
C PHE A 40 2.03 -18.53 10.45
N SER A 41 3.24 -18.53 11.02
CA SER A 41 4.05 -17.33 11.18
C SER A 41 5.16 -17.28 10.15
N GLN A 42 5.40 -16.13 9.57
CA GLN A 42 6.43 -15.91 8.55
C GLN A 42 7.23 -14.66 8.86
N GLN A 43 8.55 -14.76 8.72
CA GLN A 43 9.47 -13.64 8.82
C GLN A 43 9.89 -13.21 7.41
N ALA A 44 9.64 -11.95 7.09
CA ALA A 44 10.21 -11.27 5.93
C ALA A 44 11.08 -10.10 6.42
N PRO A 45 11.93 -9.49 5.57
CA PRO A 45 12.66 -8.28 5.95
C PRO A 45 11.70 -7.21 6.49
N GLU A 46 11.98 -6.71 7.69
CA GLU A 46 11.22 -5.66 8.40
C GLU A 46 9.75 -6.01 8.74
N VAL A 47 9.28 -7.23 8.45
CA VAL A 47 7.90 -7.64 8.69
C VAL A 47 7.84 -9.04 9.30
N PHE A 48 7.14 -9.17 10.42
CA PHE A 48 6.70 -10.46 10.95
C PHE A 48 5.19 -10.60 10.77
N ALA A 49 4.75 -11.66 10.09
CA ALA A 49 3.34 -11.94 9.84
C ALA A 49 2.89 -13.15 10.68
N ASP A 50 1.99 -12.92 11.63
CA ASP A 50 1.27 -13.99 12.34
C ASP A 50 -0.09 -14.21 11.69
N LEU A 51 -0.20 -15.26 10.90
CA LEU A 51 -1.42 -15.68 10.22
C LEU A 51 -2.17 -16.79 10.97
N SER A 52 -1.69 -17.19 12.16
CA SER A 52 -2.24 -18.31 12.93
C SER A 52 -3.69 -18.10 13.37
N LYS A 53 -4.16 -16.85 13.44
CA LYS A 53 -5.54 -16.48 13.82
C LYS A 53 -6.48 -16.32 12.63
N ASN A 54 -6.03 -16.58 11.42
CA ASN A 54 -6.93 -16.65 10.26
C ASN A 54 -7.75 -17.95 10.31
N LEU A 55 -8.97 -17.89 9.80
CA LEU A 55 -9.88 -19.04 9.74
C LEU A 55 -9.48 -19.98 8.58
N TRP A 56 -8.30 -20.55 8.66
CA TRP A 56 -7.78 -21.51 7.70
C TRP A 56 -6.98 -22.64 8.35
N THR A 57 -6.87 -23.74 7.62
CA THR A 57 -6.05 -24.91 7.95
C THR A 57 -4.85 -24.98 6.99
N ARG A 58 -3.97 -25.96 7.17
CA ARG A 58 -2.89 -26.22 6.20
C ARG A 58 -3.42 -26.60 4.82
N GLU A 59 -4.55 -27.30 4.78
CA GLU A 59 -5.24 -27.62 3.53
C GLU A 59 -5.74 -26.36 2.85
N THR A 60 -6.37 -25.45 3.61
CA THR A 60 -6.79 -24.14 3.10
C THR A 60 -5.61 -23.38 2.49
N GLU A 61 -4.47 -23.32 3.17
CA GLU A 61 -3.27 -22.66 2.67
C GLU A 61 -2.79 -23.29 1.35
N ALA A 62 -2.72 -24.62 1.31
CA ALA A 62 -2.30 -25.35 0.11
C ALA A 62 -3.23 -25.07 -1.10
N LEU A 63 -4.54 -25.06 -0.87
CA LEU A 63 -5.54 -24.74 -1.90
C LEU A 63 -5.45 -23.29 -2.38
N LEU A 64 -5.26 -22.33 -1.48
CA LEU A 64 -5.06 -20.93 -1.82
C LEU A 64 -3.79 -20.72 -2.66
N GLN A 65 -2.70 -21.40 -2.33
CA GLN A 65 -1.47 -21.35 -3.12
C GLN A 65 -1.64 -21.99 -4.50
N GLN A 66 -2.40 -23.08 -4.61
CA GLN A 66 -2.72 -23.70 -5.91
C GLN A 66 -3.57 -22.74 -6.76
N LEU A 67 -4.57 -22.11 -6.17
CA LEU A 67 -5.41 -21.11 -6.83
C LEU A 67 -4.58 -19.91 -7.32
N ALA A 68 -3.68 -19.40 -6.50
CA ALA A 68 -2.80 -18.29 -6.89
C ALA A 68 -1.91 -18.66 -8.08
N ARG A 69 -1.36 -19.89 -8.10
CA ARG A 69 -0.58 -20.39 -9.24
C ARG A 69 -1.43 -20.54 -10.49
N ALA A 70 -2.60 -21.15 -10.39
CA ALA A 70 -3.52 -21.34 -11.51
C ALA A 70 -4.02 -20.01 -12.10
N SER A 71 -4.22 -19.00 -11.24
CA SER A 71 -4.56 -17.63 -11.64
C SER A 71 -3.39 -16.83 -12.21
N GLY A 72 -2.17 -17.36 -12.20
CA GLY A 72 -0.98 -16.70 -12.76
C GLY A 72 -0.43 -15.55 -11.94
N VAL A 73 -0.68 -15.49 -10.62
CA VAL A 73 -0.28 -14.38 -9.74
C VAL A 73 1.23 -14.12 -9.82
N THR A 74 2.07 -15.17 -9.80
CA THR A 74 3.53 -15.03 -9.88
C THR A 74 3.95 -14.37 -11.20
N GLY A 75 3.40 -14.82 -12.32
CA GLY A 75 3.69 -14.23 -13.64
C GLY A 75 3.28 -12.76 -13.74
N GLN A 76 2.13 -12.41 -13.16
CA GLN A 76 1.65 -11.01 -13.11
C GLN A 76 2.53 -10.12 -12.22
N ARG A 77 2.98 -10.63 -11.07
CA ARG A 77 3.95 -9.95 -10.21
C ARG A 77 5.25 -9.66 -10.97
N ASP A 78 5.78 -10.65 -11.64
CA ASP A 78 7.05 -10.53 -12.35
C ASP A 78 6.92 -9.58 -13.55
N ALA A 79 5.79 -9.62 -14.27
CA ALA A 79 5.46 -8.68 -15.32
C ALA A 79 5.33 -7.23 -14.79
N MET A 80 4.68 -7.05 -13.64
CA MET A 80 4.59 -5.74 -12.97
C MET A 80 5.97 -5.19 -12.63
N LEU A 81 6.84 -6.02 -12.05
CA LEU A 81 8.19 -5.60 -11.65
C LEU A 81 9.08 -5.23 -12.84
N ARG A 82 8.88 -5.86 -14.02
CA ARG A 82 9.57 -5.50 -15.26
C ARG A 82 9.02 -4.25 -15.93
N GLY A 83 7.85 -3.75 -15.51
CA GLY A 83 7.17 -2.62 -16.14
C GLY A 83 6.31 -3.00 -17.34
N ASP A 84 5.89 -4.26 -17.46
CA ASP A 84 4.95 -4.66 -18.52
C ASP A 84 3.58 -3.98 -18.30
N PRO A 85 2.81 -3.69 -19.38
CA PRO A 85 1.52 -3.00 -19.29
C PRO A 85 0.42 -3.94 -18.81
N ILE A 86 0.48 -4.33 -17.52
CA ILE A 86 -0.44 -5.27 -16.88
C ILE A 86 -1.79 -4.66 -16.48
N ASN A 87 -1.90 -3.35 -16.42
CA ASN A 87 -3.18 -2.68 -16.19
C ASN A 87 -3.97 -2.68 -17.50
N THR A 88 -4.83 -3.69 -17.65
CA THR A 88 -5.60 -3.91 -18.89
C THR A 88 -6.72 -2.90 -19.10
N THR A 89 -7.18 -2.21 -18.06
CA THR A 89 -8.22 -1.19 -18.16
C THR A 89 -7.70 0.14 -18.72
N GLU A 90 -6.47 0.50 -18.35
CA GLU A 90 -5.83 1.75 -18.78
C GLU A 90 -4.68 1.52 -19.78
N GLN A 91 -4.42 0.27 -20.16
CA GLN A 91 -3.39 -0.13 -21.13
C GLN A 91 -2.00 0.39 -20.77
N ARG A 92 -1.64 0.37 -19.48
CA ARG A 92 -0.35 0.89 -18.98
C ARG A 92 0.32 0.00 -17.95
N ALA A 93 1.60 0.25 -17.72
CA ALA A 93 2.36 -0.37 -16.64
C ALA A 93 1.91 0.13 -15.27
N VAL A 94 2.15 -0.68 -14.23
CA VAL A 94 1.93 -0.34 -12.81
C VAL A 94 3.28 -0.08 -12.17
N LEU A 95 3.60 1.19 -11.90
CA LEU A 95 4.96 1.63 -11.63
C LEU A 95 5.20 2.11 -10.18
N HIS A 96 4.26 1.89 -9.26
CA HIS A 96 4.40 2.32 -7.86
C HIS A 96 5.63 1.71 -7.15
N THR A 97 6.16 0.60 -7.64
CA THR A 97 7.40 -0.02 -7.13
C THR A 97 8.63 0.84 -7.37
N LEU A 98 8.61 1.73 -8.38
CA LEU A 98 9.72 2.63 -8.68
C LEU A 98 9.96 3.67 -7.57
N LEU A 99 8.93 4.03 -6.79
CA LEU A 99 9.06 4.93 -5.64
C LEU A 99 9.99 4.39 -4.54
N ARG A 100 10.22 3.08 -4.51
CA ARG A 100 11.09 2.41 -3.53
C ARG A 100 12.37 1.86 -4.13
N ARG A 101 12.55 2.02 -5.43
CA ARG A 101 13.77 1.59 -6.12
C ARG A 101 14.82 2.69 -6.00
N PRO A 102 16.07 2.35 -5.59
CA PRO A 102 17.16 3.33 -5.56
C PRO A 102 17.40 3.98 -6.92
N ALA A 103 17.82 5.24 -6.92
CA ALA A 103 18.14 5.99 -8.13
C ALA A 103 19.20 5.26 -8.96
N GLY A 104 18.97 5.17 -10.25
CA GLY A 104 19.87 4.54 -11.23
C GLY A 104 19.94 3.02 -11.16
N LEU A 105 19.20 2.36 -10.23
CA LEU A 105 19.18 0.89 -10.16
C LEU A 105 18.32 0.31 -11.28
N THR A 106 18.94 -0.47 -12.16
CA THR A 106 18.25 -1.33 -13.13
C THR A 106 18.32 -2.78 -12.68
N LEU A 107 17.28 -3.54 -12.99
CA LEU A 107 17.21 -4.97 -12.67
C LEU A 107 17.22 -5.82 -13.96
N PRO A 108 17.75 -7.05 -13.91
CA PRO A 108 17.66 -7.96 -15.04
C PRO A 108 16.20 -8.15 -15.48
N GLY A 109 15.93 -7.95 -16.77
CA GLY A 109 14.60 -8.09 -17.35
C GLY A 109 13.74 -6.83 -17.29
N ASP A 110 14.22 -5.71 -16.75
CA ASP A 110 13.54 -4.43 -16.87
C ASP A 110 13.31 -4.08 -18.35
N ARG A 111 12.16 -3.50 -18.64
CA ARG A 111 11.92 -2.89 -19.95
C ARG A 111 12.84 -1.68 -20.15
N PRO A 112 13.22 -1.37 -21.39
CA PRO A 112 14.14 -0.26 -21.68
C PRO A 112 13.69 1.09 -21.11
N GLU A 113 12.38 1.31 -21.02
CA GLU A 113 11.78 2.56 -20.55
C GLU A 113 11.92 2.77 -19.04
N ILE A 114 12.16 1.70 -18.27
CA ILE A 114 12.20 1.76 -16.79
C ILE A 114 13.28 2.70 -16.27
N ALA A 115 14.43 2.75 -16.92
CA ALA A 115 15.51 3.66 -16.50
C ALA A 115 15.10 5.13 -16.58
N GLY A 116 14.43 5.54 -17.69
CA GLY A 116 13.89 6.89 -17.85
C GLY A 116 12.80 7.21 -16.82
N LEU A 117 11.83 6.30 -16.67
CA LEU A 117 10.74 6.45 -15.70
C LEU A 117 11.25 6.54 -14.26
N LEU A 118 12.27 5.76 -13.91
CA LEU A 118 12.90 5.83 -12.58
C LEU A 118 13.57 7.20 -12.37
N ALA A 119 14.25 7.73 -13.39
CA ALA A 119 14.86 9.06 -13.32
C ALA A 119 13.79 10.16 -13.13
N GLU A 120 12.66 10.09 -13.84
CA GLU A 120 11.53 11.00 -13.67
C GLU A 120 10.95 10.94 -12.25
N VAL A 121 10.74 9.73 -11.70
CA VAL A 121 10.24 9.55 -10.33
C VAL A 121 11.18 10.23 -9.31
N HIS A 122 12.48 10.03 -9.44
CA HIS A 122 13.44 10.65 -8.53
C HIS A 122 13.55 12.16 -8.72
N ALA A 123 13.41 12.67 -9.94
CA ALA A 123 13.39 14.11 -10.20
C ALA A 123 12.18 14.78 -9.53
N VAL A 124 10.99 14.18 -9.63
CA VAL A 124 9.78 14.67 -8.95
C VAL A 124 9.94 14.58 -7.42
N GLN A 125 10.48 13.48 -6.91
CA GLN A 125 10.73 13.32 -5.47
C GLN A 125 11.69 14.40 -4.96
N THR A 126 12.78 14.67 -5.66
CA THR A 126 13.74 15.72 -5.31
C THR A 126 13.07 17.09 -5.30
N ALA A 127 12.31 17.43 -6.35
CA ALA A 127 11.60 18.70 -6.43
C ALA A 127 10.59 18.89 -5.28
N MET A 128 9.90 17.80 -4.89
CA MET A 128 8.97 17.78 -3.75
C MET A 128 9.72 18.06 -2.42
N LEU A 129 10.84 17.39 -2.21
CA LEU A 129 11.66 17.59 -0.99
C LEU A 129 12.22 19.01 -0.92
N ASP A 130 12.75 19.53 -2.03
CA ASP A 130 13.25 20.92 -2.13
C ASP A 130 12.13 21.93 -1.84
N PHE A 131 10.93 21.67 -2.34
CA PHE A 131 9.75 22.50 -2.03
C PHE A 131 9.42 22.45 -0.53
N ALA A 132 9.39 21.28 0.06
CA ALA A 132 9.12 21.10 1.49
C ALA A 132 10.15 21.85 2.37
N GLU A 133 11.44 21.79 2.02
CA GLU A 133 12.48 22.52 2.74
C GLU A 133 12.33 24.05 2.59
N ARG A 134 11.95 24.54 1.39
CA ARG A 134 11.64 25.98 1.24
C ARG A 134 10.45 26.42 2.09
N VAL A 135 9.36 25.63 2.15
CA VAL A 135 8.21 25.93 3.01
C VAL A 135 8.60 25.87 4.48
N ARG A 136 9.43 24.89 4.85
CA ARG A 136 9.94 24.76 6.23
C ARG A 136 10.76 25.99 6.66
N ALA A 137 11.60 26.51 5.79
CA ALA A 137 12.49 27.63 6.06
C ALA A 137 11.81 29.01 5.96
N ASP A 138 10.64 29.12 5.35
CA ASP A 138 9.94 30.41 5.18
C ASP A 138 9.05 30.70 6.37
N ASP A 139 9.50 31.60 7.26
CA ASP A 139 8.77 31.99 8.47
C ASP A 139 7.43 32.67 8.18
N ARG A 140 7.20 33.15 6.96
CA ARG A 140 5.92 33.73 6.54
C ARG A 140 4.83 32.67 6.39
N ILE A 141 5.20 31.43 6.06
CA ILE A 141 4.28 30.30 5.93
C ILE A 141 4.11 29.65 7.30
N THR A 142 2.91 29.72 7.83
CA THR A 142 2.55 29.14 9.13
C THR A 142 1.61 27.95 9.03
N ASP A 143 0.86 27.85 7.94
CA ASP A 143 -0.19 26.85 7.77
C ASP A 143 -0.02 26.06 6.46
N ILE A 144 -0.13 24.77 6.56
CA ILE A 144 -0.09 23.85 5.43
C ILE A 144 -1.39 23.04 5.43
N VAL A 145 -2.16 23.07 4.35
CA VAL A 145 -3.43 22.36 4.23
C VAL A 145 -3.29 21.21 3.23
N ASN A 146 -3.42 19.98 3.71
CA ASN A 146 -3.50 18.81 2.86
C ASN A 146 -4.97 18.55 2.49
N ILE A 147 -5.27 18.56 1.21
CA ILE A 147 -6.60 18.21 0.69
C ILE A 147 -6.48 16.87 -0.02
N GLY A 148 -7.19 15.86 0.47
CA GLY A 148 -7.14 14.55 -0.13
C GLY A 148 -8.16 13.59 0.47
N ILE A 149 -8.52 12.55 -0.26
CA ILE A 149 -9.47 11.51 0.18
C ILE A 149 -8.77 10.16 0.18
N GLY A 150 -9.09 9.32 1.17
CA GLY A 150 -8.51 7.98 1.29
C GLY A 150 -6.99 8.02 1.49
N GLY A 151 -6.22 7.40 0.60
CA GLY A 151 -4.76 7.34 0.71
C GLY A 151 -4.06 8.68 0.67
N SER A 152 -4.66 9.67 0.03
CA SER A 152 -4.12 11.04 -0.03
C SER A 152 -4.35 11.83 1.27
N ASP A 153 -5.18 11.34 2.17
CA ASP A 153 -5.41 11.91 3.49
C ASP A 153 -4.79 11.04 4.60
N LEU A 154 -5.19 9.76 4.66
CA LEU A 154 -4.87 8.87 5.78
C LEU A 154 -3.35 8.68 5.98
N GLY A 155 -2.59 8.52 4.89
CA GLY A 155 -1.14 8.39 4.96
C GLY A 155 -0.45 9.63 5.51
N PRO A 156 -0.65 10.83 4.90
CA PRO A 156 -0.14 12.09 5.42
C PRO A 156 -0.58 12.40 6.85
N ALA A 157 -1.86 12.23 7.18
CA ALA A 157 -2.37 12.48 8.53
C ALA A 157 -1.74 11.55 9.58
N MET A 158 -1.57 10.26 9.25
CA MET A 158 -0.89 9.29 10.11
C MET A 158 0.57 9.70 10.33
N ALA A 159 1.30 10.04 9.27
CA ALA A 159 2.70 10.43 9.35
C ALA A 159 2.90 11.68 10.21
N VAL A 160 2.05 12.70 10.03
CA VAL A 160 2.09 13.94 10.84
C VAL A 160 1.85 13.65 12.31
N ARG A 161 0.86 12.82 12.64
CA ARG A 161 0.58 12.44 14.04
C ARG A 161 1.73 11.62 14.65
N ALA A 162 2.27 10.68 13.90
CA ALA A 162 3.38 9.84 14.37
C ALA A 162 4.67 10.64 14.61
N LEU A 163 4.88 11.69 13.82
CA LEU A 163 6.10 12.52 13.86
C LEU A 163 5.87 13.88 14.52
N GLU A 164 4.81 14.05 15.28
CA GLU A 164 4.45 15.33 15.93
C GLU A 164 5.61 15.92 16.76
N ALA A 165 6.39 15.07 17.44
CA ALA A 165 7.54 15.51 18.24
C ALA A 165 8.69 16.13 17.39
N TYR A 166 8.69 15.89 16.08
CA TYR A 166 9.70 16.38 15.12
C TYR A 166 9.18 17.52 14.25
N ARG A 167 7.97 17.99 14.50
CA ARG A 167 7.36 19.08 13.74
C ARG A 167 8.20 20.35 13.84
N ALA A 168 8.39 21.03 12.71
CA ALA A 168 9.05 22.33 12.70
C ALA A 168 8.26 23.36 13.54
N PRO A 169 8.90 24.12 14.43
CA PRO A 169 8.23 25.16 15.19
C PRO A 169 7.51 26.17 14.29
N GLY A 170 6.35 26.64 14.72
CA GLY A 170 5.56 27.64 14.00
C GLY A 170 4.80 27.12 12.78
N LYS A 171 4.91 25.83 12.41
CA LYS A 171 4.14 25.22 11.31
C LYS A 171 2.94 24.44 11.86
N ARG A 172 1.76 24.66 11.27
CA ARG A 172 0.52 23.95 11.58
C ARG A 172 0.05 23.19 10.34
N LEU A 173 -0.30 21.93 10.52
CA LEU A 173 -0.78 21.09 9.44
C LEU A 173 -2.27 20.84 9.64
N HIS A 174 -3.03 21.05 8.58
CA HIS A 174 -4.48 20.88 8.52
C HIS A 174 -4.83 19.84 7.46
N PHE A 175 -5.91 19.11 7.68
CA PHE A 175 -6.35 18.05 6.78
C PHE A 175 -7.81 18.30 6.40
N VAL A 176 -8.10 18.17 5.11
CA VAL A 176 -9.45 18.20 4.55
C VAL A 176 -9.64 16.90 3.79
N SER A 177 -10.43 16.01 4.35
CA SER A 177 -10.54 14.61 3.88
C SER A 177 -11.85 14.30 3.17
N ASN A 178 -12.78 15.28 3.10
CA ASN A 178 -14.09 15.08 2.50
C ASN A 178 -14.37 16.13 1.41
N VAL A 179 -15.23 15.74 0.46
CA VAL A 179 -15.77 16.64 -0.56
C VAL A 179 -16.76 17.67 0.02
N ASP A 180 -17.17 17.50 1.28
CA ASP A 180 -18.08 18.42 1.97
C ASP A 180 -17.41 19.79 2.17
N GLY A 181 -17.99 20.82 1.55
CA GLY A 181 -17.54 22.20 1.66
C GLY A 181 -17.53 22.76 3.09
N HIS A 182 -18.29 22.19 4.03
CA HIS A 182 -18.25 22.60 5.43
C HIS A 182 -16.93 22.26 6.12
N GLU A 183 -16.32 21.12 5.81
CA GLU A 183 -15.00 20.76 6.35
C GLU A 183 -13.93 21.76 5.88
N LEU A 184 -13.87 22.02 4.57
CA LEU A 184 -12.96 23.00 4.00
C LEU A 184 -13.20 24.40 4.62
N HIS A 185 -14.46 24.84 4.69
CA HIS A 185 -14.81 26.13 5.29
C HIS A 185 -14.38 26.23 6.77
N ALA A 186 -14.58 25.17 7.54
CA ALA A 186 -14.18 25.13 8.96
C ALA A 186 -12.66 25.31 9.11
N VAL A 187 -11.87 24.69 8.26
CA VAL A 187 -10.40 24.85 8.23
C VAL A 187 -10.03 26.27 7.83
N LEU A 188 -10.58 26.80 6.72
CA LEU A 188 -10.21 28.10 6.17
C LEU A 188 -10.53 29.28 7.09
N ARG A 189 -11.57 29.19 7.93
CA ARG A 189 -11.96 30.27 8.86
C ARG A 189 -10.85 30.71 9.81
N GLY A 190 -9.90 29.83 10.13
CA GLY A 190 -8.79 30.13 11.04
C GLY A 190 -7.48 30.47 10.33
N LEU A 191 -7.47 30.50 9.00
CA LEU A 191 -6.26 30.67 8.21
C LEU A 191 -6.19 32.03 7.52
N ARG A 192 -4.96 32.44 7.24
CA ARG A 192 -4.68 33.65 6.45
C ARG A 192 -4.08 33.23 5.10
N ALA A 193 -4.64 33.73 4.02
CA ALA A 193 -4.23 33.35 2.66
C ALA A 193 -2.74 33.59 2.42
N GLU A 194 -2.19 34.66 2.97
CA GLU A 194 -0.80 35.09 2.77
C GLU A 194 0.23 34.16 3.45
N SER A 195 -0.23 33.36 4.43
CA SER A 195 0.63 32.48 5.21
C SER A 195 0.25 31.00 5.11
N THR A 196 -0.57 30.66 4.12
CA THR A 196 -1.10 29.30 3.93
C THR A 196 -0.66 28.72 2.60
N VAL A 197 -0.25 27.45 2.61
CA VAL A 197 0.07 26.63 1.42
C VAL A 197 -0.91 25.46 1.34
N PHE A 198 -1.32 25.10 0.12
CA PHE A 198 -2.18 23.95 -0.19
C PHE A 198 -1.45 22.91 -1.00
#